data_887137453513696d07de7f0cf100c9d2
#
_entry.id   887137453513696d07de7f0cf100c9d2
#
_cell.length_a   1.000
_cell.length_b   1.000
_cell.length_c   1.000
_cell.angle_alpha   90.00
_cell.angle_beta   90.00
_cell.angle_gamma   90.00
#
_symmetry.space_group_name_H-M   'P 1'
#
loop_
_entity.id
_entity.type
_entity.pdbx_description
1 polymer ?
#
loop_
_entity_poly.entity_id
_entity_poly.type
_entity_poly.pdbx_seq_one_letter_code
_entity_poly.pdbx_strand_id
1 'polypeptide(L)'
;GLPGLQVFADDRRPVVERELIQTINEAAPVFLEKYTQPNGELIWRTGQQEDSTFADDLYESFFNWPVFYALGGSAYTSEMAVHEWNALTRQITYDYGRAYREFICDDDWFHNSENYIYFYALGLADPTNKEMMRRARRFSGFYMDEDPEAPNYNAELRIIRSPFSGSRGPLFRARYADVQYNIEFGHTTLGPGFEFPADWHEVEAQRQRVHERFDRVVMQGDVVVNLGVVPLVASAYLYTGDGKYRNWIVEYVDAWIDRQQKNGGIIPDNIGPNGIVGENRQGQWWGGFYGWTGLYSHQMMGSAITVAAEAAHLVTGDAKYLRLLRTHLDLLIEHAVEKDGRLLVPHRHTDDGWTDFAQMQPQPPIHLWSASMTAEDRHRLERLRQGDAEGWSAVESRGPRSLDDRAWTRFLAGDLPDYPELILQANYREVRRRLDAVLGDDQDLTTMDVHHWQQVNPVITEALVQLTTGGPQTVYWGGLAQGRVRYFDPRSRRPGLPPDVAAVVRRLDGDSIELTLVNLSVGATREVILG
;
A
#
# COMPACT_ATOMS: atom_id res chain seq x y z
N GLY A 1 -22.52 -34.22 5.98
CA GLY A 1 -23.59 -33.28 5.83
C GLY A 1 -23.45 -32.18 6.85
N LEU A 2 -23.18 -30.94 6.44
CA LEU A 2 -23.21 -29.77 7.32
C LEU A 2 -24.67 -29.55 7.80
N PRO A 3 -24.93 -29.40 9.09
CA PRO A 3 -26.27 -29.07 9.56
C PRO A 3 -26.54 -27.58 9.34
N GLY A 4 -27.65 -27.28 8.67
CA GLY A 4 -28.24 -25.95 8.65
C GLY A 4 -28.17 -25.19 7.33
N LEU A 5 -28.79 -25.70 6.27
CA LEU A 5 -29.23 -24.84 5.15
C LEU A 5 -30.48 -24.09 5.57
N GLN A 6 -30.33 -22.89 6.12
CA GLN A 6 -31.42 -21.94 6.24
C GLN A 6 -31.52 -21.14 4.94
N VAL A 7 -32.65 -21.28 4.24
CA VAL A 7 -32.95 -20.44 3.05
C VAL A 7 -33.41 -19.08 3.58
N PHE A 8 -32.57 -18.06 3.42
CA PHE A 8 -32.95 -16.67 3.70
C PHE A 8 -33.64 -16.10 2.45
N ALA A 9 -34.97 -16.20 2.40
CA ALA A 9 -35.78 -15.77 1.25
C ALA A 9 -35.73 -14.24 0.97
N ASP A 10 -35.28 -13.42 1.93
CA ASP A 10 -35.27 -11.95 1.85
C ASP A 10 -33.87 -11.32 1.82
N ASP A 11 -32.79 -12.11 1.83
CA ASP A 11 -31.42 -11.57 1.81
C ASP A 11 -30.95 -11.30 0.38
N ARG A 12 -30.94 -10.03 -0.02
CA ARG A 12 -30.49 -9.59 -1.36
C ARG A 12 -28.98 -9.51 -1.50
N ARG A 13 -28.23 -9.52 -0.42
CA ARG A 13 -26.75 -9.34 -0.42
C ARG A 13 -26.02 -10.30 -1.37
N PRO A 14 -26.31 -11.61 -1.40
CA PRO A 14 -25.65 -12.52 -2.32
C PRO A 14 -25.89 -12.17 -3.81
N VAL A 15 -27.09 -11.70 -4.12
CA VAL A 15 -27.44 -11.29 -5.49
C VAL A 15 -26.66 -10.03 -5.88
N VAL A 16 -26.64 -9.01 -5.01
CA VAL A 16 -25.91 -7.75 -5.27
C VAL A 16 -24.40 -7.99 -5.38
N GLU A 17 -23.83 -8.89 -4.58
CA GLU A 17 -22.42 -9.29 -4.67
C GLU A 17 -22.11 -9.87 -6.07
N ARG A 18 -22.94 -10.78 -6.56
CA ARG A 18 -22.74 -11.36 -7.90
C ARG A 18 -23.02 -10.38 -9.03
N GLU A 19 -24.00 -9.49 -8.87
CA GLU A 19 -24.25 -8.39 -9.82
C GLU A 19 -23.06 -7.42 -9.87
N LEU A 20 -22.44 -7.11 -8.72
CA LEU A 20 -21.24 -6.30 -8.66
C LEU A 20 -20.08 -6.96 -9.44
N ILE A 21 -19.81 -8.24 -9.17
CA ILE A 21 -18.76 -8.99 -9.89
C ILE A 21 -19.04 -9.01 -11.40
N GLN A 22 -20.27 -9.26 -11.80
CA GLN A 22 -20.66 -9.27 -13.22
C GLN A 22 -20.48 -7.90 -13.87
N THR A 23 -20.91 -6.84 -13.21
CA THR A 23 -20.78 -5.46 -13.72
C THR A 23 -19.32 -5.06 -13.89
N ILE A 24 -18.44 -5.45 -12.96
CA ILE A 24 -16.98 -5.20 -13.09
C ILE A 24 -16.41 -6.00 -14.27
N ASN A 25 -16.81 -7.27 -14.44
CA ASN A 25 -16.36 -8.09 -15.58
C ASN A 25 -16.75 -7.47 -16.94
N GLU A 26 -17.90 -6.80 -17.01
CA GLU A 26 -18.37 -6.13 -18.22
C GLU A 26 -17.70 -4.76 -18.44
N ALA A 27 -17.37 -4.05 -17.37
CA ALA A 27 -16.79 -2.71 -17.41
C ALA A 27 -15.26 -2.74 -17.70
N ALA A 28 -14.54 -3.77 -17.23
CA ALA A 28 -13.09 -3.85 -17.39
C ALA A 28 -12.62 -3.82 -18.86
N PRO A 29 -13.21 -4.57 -19.81
CA PRO A 29 -12.83 -4.47 -21.22
C PRO A 29 -13.08 -3.08 -21.82
N VAL A 30 -14.15 -2.40 -21.42
CA VAL A 30 -14.48 -1.06 -21.91
C VAL A 30 -13.42 -0.04 -21.49
N PHE A 31 -12.90 -0.17 -20.26
CA PHE A 31 -11.80 0.66 -19.78
C PHE A 31 -10.53 0.47 -20.62
N LEU A 32 -10.13 -0.78 -20.89
CA LEU A 32 -8.94 -1.06 -21.71
C LEU A 32 -9.10 -0.56 -23.13
N GLU A 33 -10.22 -0.84 -23.78
CA GLU A 33 -10.47 -0.39 -25.15
C GLU A 33 -10.35 1.13 -25.29
N LYS A 34 -10.75 1.87 -24.24
CA LYS A 34 -10.72 3.33 -24.24
C LYS A 34 -9.34 3.91 -24.01
N TYR A 35 -8.56 3.34 -23.07
CA TYR A 35 -7.39 4.00 -22.50
C TYR A 35 -6.06 3.35 -22.85
N THR A 36 -6.05 2.18 -23.51
CA THR A 36 -4.80 1.50 -23.87
C THR A 36 -4.63 1.35 -25.37
N GLN A 37 -3.38 1.29 -25.80
CA GLN A 37 -2.99 0.87 -27.15
C GLN A 37 -3.18 -0.66 -27.29
N PRO A 38 -3.21 -1.19 -28.52
CA PRO A 38 -3.30 -2.65 -28.74
C PRO A 38 -2.18 -3.47 -28.09
N ASN A 39 -1.05 -2.86 -27.78
CA ASN A 39 0.07 -3.49 -27.07
C ASN A 39 -0.02 -3.34 -25.54
N GLY A 40 -1.08 -2.73 -25.02
CA GLY A 40 -1.36 -2.52 -23.60
C GLY A 40 -0.77 -1.23 -23.01
N GLU A 41 0.01 -0.46 -23.75
CA GLU A 41 0.53 0.81 -23.27
C GLU A 41 -0.60 1.83 -23.11
N LEU A 42 -0.59 2.60 -22.02
CA LEU A 42 -1.56 3.67 -21.83
C LEU A 42 -1.42 4.74 -22.91
N ILE A 43 -2.54 5.22 -23.42
CA ILE A 43 -2.60 6.34 -24.36
C ILE A 43 -2.32 7.62 -23.57
N TRP A 44 -1.03 8.00 -23.51
CA TRP A 44 -0.58 9.16 -22.78
C TRP A 44 0.57 9.84 -23.53
N ARG A 45 0.98 11.02 -23.03
CA ARG A 45 2.12 11.75 -23.59
C ARG A 45 3.38 10.89 -23.61
N THR A 46 4.19 11.06 -24.64
CA THR A 46 5.49 10.38 -24.79
C THR A 46 6.64 11.33 -24.50
N GLY A 47 7.81 10.79 -24.21
CA GLY A 47 9.03 11.53 -23.97
C GLY A 47 9.51 11.48 -22.53
N GLN A 48 10.78 11.77 -22.31
CA GLN A 48 11.36 11.84 -20.98
C GLN A 48 10.72 12.99 -20.20
N GLN A 49 10.11 12.66 -19.09
CA GLN A 49 9.61 13.64 -18.15
C GLN A 49 10.74 14.05 -17.22
N GLU A 50 10.88 15.34 -16.97
CA GLU A 50 11.79 15.85 -15.93
C GLU A 50 11.24 15.52 -14.54
N ASP A 51 9.93 15.39 -14.42
CA ASP A 51 9.25 14.98 -13.21
C ASP A 51 9.47 13.49 -12.93
N SER A 52 9.86 13.18 -11.69
CA SER A 52 10.26 11.84 -11.27
C SER A 52 9.10 10.95 -10.82
N THR A 53 7.93 11.51 -10.52
CA THR A 53 6.91 10.87 -9.69
C THR A 53 5.80 10.14 -10.44
N PHE A 54 5.74 10.19 -11.77
CA PHE A 54 4.60 9.68 -12.53
C PHE A 54 4.61 8.16 -12.82
N ALA A 55 5.72 7.48 -12.56
CA ALA A 55 5.85 6.05 -12.91
C ALA A 55 4.95 5.15 -12.05
N ASP A 56 4.78 5.50 -10.78
CA ASP A 56 3.85 4.89 -9.84
C ASP A 56 2.40 5.00 -10.32
N ASP A 57 1.99 6.19 -10.71
CA ASP A 57 0.65 6.49 -11.17
C ASP A 57 0.19 5.61 -12.34
N LEU A 58 1.09 5.22 -13.24
CA LEU A 58 0.76 4.32 -14.34
C LEU A 58 0.40 2.91 -13.84
N TYR A 59 1.19 2.35 -12.92
CA TYR A 59 0.90 1.04 -12.35
C TYR A 59 -0.35 1.04 -11.46
N GLU A 60 -0.63 2.14 -10.77
CA GLU A 60 -1.80 2.29 -9.92
C GLU A 60 -3.13 2.14 -10.66
N SER A 61 -3.12 2.32 -11.96
CA SER A 61 -4.32 2.16 -12.78
C SER A 61 -4.86 0.72 -12.80
N PHE A 62 -4.06 -0.29 -12.40
CA PHE A 62 -4.41 -1.69 -12.59
C PHE A 62 -4.18 -2.60 -11.36
N PHE A 63 -3.66 -2.10 -10.24
CA PHE A 63 -3.22 -2.95 -9.13
C PHE A 63 -4.32 -3.86 -8.54
N ASN A 64 -5.56 -3.45 -8.60
CA ASN A 64 -6.70 -4.22 -8.06
C ASN A 64 -7.29 -5.23 -9.04
N TRP A 65 -6.85 -5.26 -10.30
CA TRP A 65 -7.30 -6.25 -11.29
C TRP A 65 -6.96 -7.69 -10.90
N PRO A 66 -5.70 -8.01 -10.50
CA PRO A 66 -5.39 -9.35 -10.02
C PRO A 66 -6.07 -9.69 -8.68
N VAL A 67 -6.30 -8.69 -7.82
CA VAL A 67 -7.09 -8.87 -6.60
C VAL A 67 -8.51 -9.29 -6.93
N PHE A 68 -9.15 -8.60 -7.88
CA PHE A 68 -10.51 -8.93 -8.32
C PHE A 68 -10.61 -10.37 -8.86
N TYR A 69 -9.64 -10.80 -9.67
CA TYR A 69 -9.56 -12.20 -10.11
C TYR A 69 -9.47 -13.17 -8.93
N ALA A 70 -8.62 -12.88 -7.95
CA ALA A 70 -8.44 -13.72 -6.77
C ALA A 70 -9.71 -13.81 -5.88
N LEU A 71 -10.65 -12.88 -6.04
CA LEU A 71 -11.94 -12.85 -5.33
C LEU A 71 -13.09 -13.52 -6.12
N GLY A 72 -12.90 -13.84 -7.39
CA GLY A 72 -13.93 -14.50 -8.22
C GLY A 72 -14.27 -13.75 -9.51
N GLY A 73 -13.52 -12.71 -9.86
CA GLY A 73 -13.59 -12.02 -11.15
C GLY A 73 -13.21 -12.94 -12.31
N SER A 74 -13.41 -12.51 -13.56
CA SER A 74 -13.17 -13.32 -14.76
C SER A 74 -11.68 -13.60 -14.99
N ALA A 75 -11.37 -14.67 -15.73
CA ALA A 75 -10.00 -14.98 -16.16
C ALA A 75 -9.40 -13.84 -17.01
N TYR A 76 -10.23 -13.12 -17.76
CA TYR A 76 -9.82 -11.96 -18.54
C TYR A 76 -9.09 -10.91 -17.69
N THR A 77 -9.58 -10.62 -16.48
CA THR A 77 -8.92 -9.61 -15.62
C THR A 77 -7.55 -10.04 -15.16
N SER A 78 -7.30 -11.34 -14.94
CA SER A 78 -5.96 -11.85 -14.61
C SER A 78 -5.01 -11.82 -15.81
N GLU A 79 -5.49 -12.21 -17.00
CA GLU A 79 -4.72 -12.18 -18.23
C GLU A 79 -4.30 -10.75 -18.58
N MET A 80 -5.25 -9.82 -18.50
CA MET A 80 -5.00 -8.40 -18.76
C MET A 80 -4.11 -7.77 -17.67
N ALA A 81 -4.26 -8.15 -16.41
CA ALA A 81 -3.36 -7.68 -15.36
C ALA A 81 -1.88 -8.02 -15.65
N VAL A 82 -1.58 -9.22 -16.13
CA VAL A 82 -0.20 -9.58 -16.53
C VAL A 82 0.21 -8.83 -17.79
N HIS A 83 -0.69 -8.69 -18.75
CA HIS A 83 -0.44 -7.97 -19.99
C HIS A 83 -0.10 -6.51 -19.74
N GLU A 84 -0.92 -5.82 -18.94
CA GLU A 84 -0.75 -4.40 -18.59
C GLU A 84 0.50 -4.17 -17.74
N TRP A 85 0.80 -5.04 -16.77
CA TRP A 85 2.07 -4.96 -16.04
C TRP A 85 3.27 -4.95 -16.98
N ASN A 86 3.28 -5.86 -17.97
CA ASN A 86 4.37 -5.96 -18.94
C ASN A 86 4.39 -4.74 -19.88
N ALA A 87 3.23 -4.26 -20.31
CA ALA A 87 3.11 -3.12 -21.21
C ALA A 87 3.59 -1.82 -20.53
N LEU A 88 3.11 -1.55 -19.32
CA LEU A 88 3.52 -0.39 -18.54
C LEU A 88 5.01 -0.43 -18.19
N THR A 89 5.54 -1.61 -17.83
CA THR A 89 6.99 -1.77 -17.59
C THR A 89 7.80 -1.41 -18.84
N ARG A 90 7.35 -1.78 -20.04
CA ARG A 90 8.00 -1.39 -21.31
C ARG A 90 7.88 0.12 -21.53
N GLN A 91 6.70 0.68 -21.37
CA GLN A 91 6.43 2.11 -21.53
C GLN A 91 7.31 2.94 -20.59
N ILE A 92 7.36 2.57 -19.30
CA ILE A 92 8.21 3.23 -18.30
C ILE A 92 9.70 3.10 -18.66
N THR A 93 10.11 1.96 -19.23
CA THR A 93 11.51 1.71 -19.60
C THR A 93 11.93 2.52 -20.83
N TYR A 94 11.13 2.45 -21.91
CA TYR A 94 11.57 2.93 -23.22
C TYR A 94 11.08 4.34 -23.54
N ASP A 95 9.88 4.71 -23.11
CA ASP A 95 9.33 6.04 -23.40
C ASP A 95 9.77 7.08 -22.37
N TYR A 96 9.95 6.64 -21.11
CA TYR A 96 10.26 7.56 -20.01
C TYR A 96 11.67 7.38 -19.42
N GLY A 97 12.34 6.23 -19.64
CA GLY A 97 13.67 5.95 -19.13
C GLY A 97 13.76 5.79 -17.60
N ARG A 98 12.60 5.51 -16.93
CA ARG A 98 12.48 5.43 -15.46
C ARG A 98 12.63 4.02 -14.90
N ALA A 99 12.75 3.01 -15.74
CA ALA A 99 13.03 1.64 -15.31
C ALA A 99 14.26 1.07 -16.01
N TYR A 100 15.00 0.23 -15.30
CA TYR A 100 16.11 -0.56 -15.81
C TYR A 100 15.98 -1.98 -15.28
N ARG A 101 16.21 -2.99 -16.11
CA ARG A 101 16.05 -4.40 -15.73
C ARG A 101 14.65 -4.72 -15.18
N GLU A 102 13.61 -4.09 -15.76
CA GLU A 102 12.19 -4.22 -15.42
C GLU A 102 11.82 -3.70 -14.02
N PHE A 103 12.65 -2.87 -13.38
CA PHE A 103 12.42 -2.29 -12.07
C PHE A 103 12.71 -0.79 -12.09
N ILE A 104 11.94 -0.03 -11.35
CA ILE A 104 12.12 1.42 -11.23
C ILE A 104 13.54 1.73 -10.74
N CYS A 105 14.12 2.80 -11.22
CA CYS A 105 15.42 3.30 -10.82
C CYS A 105 15.33 4.75 -10.34
N ASP A 106 16.21 5.09 -9.40
CA ASP A 106 16.39 6.46 -8.91
C ASP A 106 15.11 7.07 -8.29
N ASP A 107 14.31 6.24 -7.57
CA ASP A 107 13.08 6.68 -6.93
C ASP A 107 13.01 6.29 -5.45
N ASP A 108 12.12 6.93 -4.71
CA ASP A 108 11.94 6.67 -3.29
C ASP A 108 10.91 5.56 -3.00
N TRP A 109 10.91 5.07 -1.75
CA TRP A 109 10.02 3.97 -1.36
C TRP A 109 8.62 4.40 -0.95
N PHE A 110 8.33 5.68 -0.90
CA PHE A 110 6.94 6.09 -0.86
C PHE A 110 6.28 5.77 -2.21
N HIS A 111 6.82 6.29 -3.32
CA HIS A 111 6.30 6.06 -4.67
C HIS A 111 6.51 4.60 -5.13
N ASN A 112 7.66 3.97 -4.85
CA ASN A 112 7.87 2.57 -5.17
C ASN A 112 6.89 1.63 -4.45
N SER A 113 6.40 1.98 -3.27
CA SER A 113 5.39 1.19 -2.58
C SER A 113 4.05 1.19 -3.33
N GLU A 114 3.66 2.30 -3.92
CA GLU A 114 2.48 2.41 -4.77
C GLU A 114 2.61 1.55 -6.03
N ASN A 115 3.78 1.53 -6.67
CA ASN A 115 4.08 0.66 -7.82
C ASN A 115 3.90 -0.82 -7.51
N TYR A 116 4.58 -1.28 -6.44
CA TYR A 116 4.77 -2.72 -6.23
C TYR A 116 3.59 -3.40 -5.54
N ILE A 117 2.60 -2.67 -5.03
CA ILE A 117 1.30 -3.24 -4.63
C ILE A 117 0.67 -4.05 -5.78
N TYR A 118 0.80 -3.56 -7.02
CA TYR A 118 0.37 -4.27 -8.21
C TYR A 118 1.12 -5.60 -8.39
N PHE A 119 2.45 -5.56 -8.27
CA PHE A 119 3.28 -6.75 -8.36
C PHE A 119 2.94 -7.80 -7.30
N TYR A 120 2.68 -7.37 -6.06
CA TYR A 120 2.27 -8.29 -4.99
C TYR A 120 0.91 -8.93 -5.27
N ALA A 121 -0.01 -8.16 -5.82
CA ALA A 121 -1.34 -8.64 -6.20
C ALA A 121 -1.28 -9.68 -7.34
N LEU A 122 -0.35 -9.57 -8.30
CA LEU A 122 -0.10 -10.61 -9.31
C LEU A 122 0.30 -11.95 -8.67
N GLY A 123 1.10 -11.91 -7.59
CA GLY A 123 1.46 -13.11 -6.82
C GLY A 123 0.29 -13.71 -6.05
N LEU A 124 -0.64 -12.89 -5.59
CA LEU A 124 -1.88 -13.36 -4.97
C LEU A 124 -2.77 -14.09 -5.99
N ALA A 125 -2.85 -13.57 -7.22
CA ALA A 125 -3.66 -14.14 -8.30
C ALA A 125 -3.09 -15.46 -8.85
N ASP A 126 -1.77 -15.51 -9.08
CA ASP A 126 -1.08 -16.71 -9.56
C ASP A 126 0.32 -16.88 -8.91
N PRO A 127 0.39 -17.56 -7.75
CA PRO A 127 1.67 -17.82 -7.08
C PRO A 127 2.57 -18.81 -7.83
N THR A 128 2.08 -19.43 -8.90
CA THR A 128 2.84 -20.40 -9.71
C THR A 128 3.51 -19.78 -10.93
N ASN A 129 3.27 -18.50 -11.20
CA ASN A 129 3.82 -17.78 -12.35
C ASN A 129 5.34 -17.66 -12.23
N LYS A 130 6.05 -18.40 -13.08
CA LYS A 130 7.52 -18.51 -13.04
C LYS A 130 8.21 -17.21 -13.42
N GLU A 131 7.60 -16.41 -14.28
CA GLU A 131 8.16 -15.12 -14.68
C GLU A 131 8.08 -14.12 -13.53
N MET A 132 6.94 -14.01 -12.87
CA MET A 132 6.78 -13.18 -11.69
C MET A 132 7.66 -13.65 -10.54
N MET A 133 7.80 -14.96 -10.33
CA MET A 133 8.74 -15.53 -9.36
C MET A 133 10.19 -15.14 -9.67
N ARG A 134 10.61 -15.18 -10.95
CA ARG A 134 11.94 -14.73 -11.37
C ARG A 134 12.16 -13.24 -11.10
N ARG A 135 11.15 -12.42 -11.38
CA ARG A 135 11.16 -10.98 -11.08
C ARG A 135 11.24 -10.72 -9.58
N ALA A 136 10.43 -11.40 -8.78
CA ALA A 136 10.45 -11.27 -7.32
C ALA A 136 11.85 -11.55 -6.73
N ARG A 137 12.53 -12.60 -7.20
CA ARG A 137 13.92 -12.90 -6.81
C ARG A 137 14.88 -11.78 -7.20
N ARG A 138 14.80 -11.29 -8.43
CA ARG A 138 15.69 -10.24 -8.93
C ARG A 138 15.44 -8.91 -8.21
N PHE A 139 14.19 -8.50 -8.08
CA PHE A 139 13.81 -7.24 -7.46
C PHE A 139 14.21 -7.20 -5.98
N SER A 140 13.99 -8.30 -5.25
CA SER A 140 14.47 -8.42 -3.87
C SER A 140 15.99 -8.43 -3.79
N GLY A 141 16.67 -9.05 -4.76
CA GLY A 141 18.14 -9.10 -4.83
C GLY A 141 18.79 -7.71 -4.89
N PHE A 142 18.10 -6.70 -5.45
CA PHE A 142 18.57 -5.31 -5.44
C PHE A 142 18.71 -4.73 -4.02
N TYR A 143 17.99 -5.28 -3.05
CA TYR A 143 17.96 -4.81 -1.66
C TYR A 143 18.52 -5.82 -0.65
N MET A 144 19.19 -6.88 -1.13
CA MET A 144 19.74 -7.94 -0.27
C MET A 144 21.25 -8.10 -0.37
N ASP A 145 21.94 -7.11 -0.95
CA ASP A 145 23.38 -7.16 -1.25
C ASP A 145 23.77 -8.35 -2.16
N GLU A 146 22.83 -8.78 -3.01
CA GLU A 146 23.04 -9.89 -3.96
C GLU A 146 23.39 -9.40 -5.37
N ASP A 147 23.17 -8.14 -5.68
CA ASP A 147 23.39 -7.56 -6.99
C ASP A 147 24.46 -6.47 -6.94
N PRO A 148 25.64 -6.71 -7.52
CA PRO A 148 26.75 -5.74 -7.46
C PRO A 148 26.50 -4.46 -8.27
N GLU A 149 25.54 -4.48 -9.22
CA GLU A 149 25.14 -3.28 -9.98
C GLU A 149 24.09 -2.43 -9.23
N ALA A 150 23.46 -3.01 -8.22
CA ALA A 150 22.43 -2.33 -7.42
C ALA A 150 22.68 -2.52 -5.90
N PRO A 151 23.80 -2.00 -5.34
CA PRO A 151 24.18 -2.19 -3.95
C PRO A 151 23.36 -1.27 -3.02
N ASN A 152 22.03 -1.39 -3.02
CA ASN A 152 21.14 -0.54 -2.21
C ASN A 152 21.22 -0.82 -0.71
N TYR A 153 21.64 -2.00 -0.30
CA TYR A 153 21.65 -2.43 1.08
C TYR A 153 23.08 -2.56 1.64
N ASN A 154 23.23 -2.24 2.89
CA ASN A 154 24.42 -2.52 3.68
C ASN A 154 24.07 -3.55 4.74
N ALA A 155 24.51 -4.81 4.53
CA ALA A 155 24.17 -5.93 5.39
C ALA A 155 24.82 -5.84 6.79
N GLU A 156 26.02 -5.25 6.92
CA GLU A 156 26.70 -5.08 8.20
C GLU A 156 25.94 -4.10 9.11
N LEU A 157 25.51 -2.99 8.55
CA LEU A 157 24.81 -1.91 9.27
C LEU A 157 23.29 -2.10 9.27
N ARG A 158 22.76 -2.99 8.42
CA ARG A 158 21.32 -3.23 8.22
C ARG A 158 20.58 -1.94 7.89
N ILE A 159 21.05 -1.24 6.86
CA ILE A 159 20.47 -0.01 6.35
C ILE A 159 20.33 -0.06 4.83
N ILE A 160 19.29 0.57 4.31
CA ILE A 160 19.22 0.98 2.92
C ILE A 160 20.03 2.27 2.78
N ARG A 161 20.87 2.35 1.74
CA ARG A 161 21.96 3.31 1.67
C ARG A 161 21.55 4.70 1.21
N SER A 162 20.36 4.82 0.63
CA SER A 162 19.78 6.10 0.17
C SER A 162 18.25 6.02 0.17
N PRO A 163 17.53 7.11 0.43
CA PRO A 163 16.09 7.17 0.18
C PRO A 163 15.73 6.94 -1.28
N PHE A 164 16.58 7.38 -2.21
CA PHE A 164 16.41 7.21 -3.65
C PHE A 164 17.27 6.03 -4.11
N SER A 165 16.61 4.99 -4.57
CA SER A 165 17.26 3.71 -4.86
C SER A 165 16.52 2.96 -5.97
N GLY A 166 16.99 1.77 -6.34
CA GLY A 166 16.34 0.96 -7.35
C GLY A 166 17.28 0.04 -8.10
N SER A 167 16.94 -0.29 -9.34
CA SER A 167 17.68 -1.24 -10.17
C SER A 167 19.07 -0.78 -10.61
N ARG A 168 19.40 0.50 -10.43
CA ARG A 168 20.74 1.09 -10.68
C ARG A 168 21.54 1.32 -9.42
N GLY A 169 21.02 0.90 -8.27
CA GLY A 169 21.64 1.12 -6.97
C GLY A 169 21.21 2.42 -6.30
N PRO A 170 21.86 2.79 -5.18
CA PRO A 170 21.51 3.97 -4.42
C PRO A 170 21.96 5.25 -5.15
N LEU A 171 21.09 6.24 -5.19
CA LEU A 171 21.42 7.57 -5.71
C LEU A 171 21.96 8.43 -4.56
N PHE A 172 23.23 8.86 -4.66
CA PHE A 172 23.87 9.71 -3.65
C PHE A 172 23.93 11.19 -4.04
N ARG A 173 23.49 11.52 -5.25
CA ARG A 173 23.39 12.89 -5.75
C ARG A 173 22.03 13.08 -6.39
N ALA A 174 21.24 13.99 -5.82
CA ALA A 174 19.93 14.32 -6.33
C ALA A 174 20.03 15.08 -7.66
N ARG A 175 19.02 14.95 -8.50
CA ARG A 175 18.80 15.87 -9.62
C ARG A 175 18.32 17.22 -9.08
N TYR A 176 18.55 18.30 -9.82
CA TYR A 176 18.08 19.62 -9.39
C TYR A 176 16.57 19.67 -9.15
N ALA A 177 15.80 19.04 -10.03
CA ALA A 177 14.35 18.95 -9.89
C ALA A 177 13.92 18.23 -8.59
N ASP A 178 14.62 17.16 -8.20
CA ASP A 178 14.34 16.45 -6.94
C ASP A 178 14.63 17.33 -5.72
N VAL A 179 15.75 18.10 -5.75
CA VAL A 179 16.07 19.04 -4.66
C VAL A 179 15.00 20.11 -4.55
N GLN A 180 14.63 20.71 -5.66
CA GLN A 180 13.62 21.77 -5.73
C GLN A 180 12.28 21.25 -5.21
N TYR A 181 11.77 20.16 -5.78
CA TYR A 181 10.51 19.54 -5.42
C TYR A 181 10.43 19.23 -3.92
N ASN A 182 11.41 18.48 -3.40
CA ASN A 182 11.37 18.02 -2.01
C ASN A 182 11.55 19.14 -0.97
N ILE A 183 12.21 20.24 -1.33
CA ILE A 183 12.31 21.41 -0.46
C ILE A 183 11.03 22.25 -0.51
N GLU A 184 10.52 22.54 -1.71
CA GLU A 184 9.31 23.36 -1.88
C GLU A 184 8.07 22.72 -1.29
N PHE A 185 7.92 21.40 -1.41
CA PHE A 185 6.83 20.65 -0.80
C PHE A 185 7.09 20.27 0.67
N GLY A 186 8.25 20.61 1.24
CA GLY A 186 8.53 20.39 2.66
C GLY A 186 8.64 18.92 3.05
N HIS A 187 9.09 18.04 2.14
CA HIS A 187 9.25 16.60 2.42
C HIS A 187 10.45 16.28 3.31
N THR A 188 11.36 17.23 3.49
CA THR A 188 12.56 17.09 4.33
C THR A 188 13.05 18.45 4.79
N THR A 189 13.98 18.45 5.76
CA THR A 189 14.74 19.65 6.12
C THR A 189 16.20 19.46 5.74
N LEU A 190 16.94 20.55 5.63
CA LEU A 190 18.39 20.50 5.40
C LEU A 190 19.21 20.34 6.69
N GLY A 191 18.53 20.01 7.80
CA GLY A 191 19.11 19.75 9.11
C GLY A 191 19.56 21.03 9.84
N PRO A 192 19.92 20.90 11.12
CA PRO A 192 20.27 22.03 11.96
C PRO A 192 21.53 22.75 11.46
N GLY A 193 21.58 24.06 11.73
CA GLY A 193 22.73 24.91 11.41
C GLY A 193 22.93 25.22 9.92
N PHE A 194 21.94 24.92 9.06
CA PHE A 194 21.96 25.35 7.67
C PHE A 194 21.02 26.55 7.48
N GLU A 195 21.63 27.71 7.24
CA GLU A 195 20.88 28.90 6.84
C GLU A 195 20.50 28.78 5.36
N PHE A 196 19.20 28.70 5.09
CA PHE A 196 18.67 28.56 3.75
C PHE A 196 18.73 29.91 3.03
N PRO A 197 19.50 30.01 1.90
CA PRO A 197 19.62 31.27 1.19
C PRO A 197 18.32 31.58 0.42
N ALA A 198 17.80 32.81 0.59
CA ALA A 198 16.55 33.23 -0.02
C ALA A 198 16.62 33.28 -1.57
N ASP A 199 17.83 33.48 -2.11
CA ASP A 199 18.12 33.61 -3.55
C ASP A 199 18.71 32.32 -4.17
N TRP A 200 18.47 31.17 -3.52
CA TRP A 200 19.12 29.92 -3.92
C TRP A 200 18.75 29.44 -5.35
N HIS A 201 17.58 29.84 -5.88
CA HIS A 201 17.21 29.56 -7.27
C HIS A 201 17.92 30.45 -8.29
N GLU A 202 18.25 31.68 -7.89
CA GLU A 202 18.75 32.69 -8.80
C GLU A 202 20.28 32.71 -8.87
N VAL A 203 20.96 32.39 -7.76
CA VAL A 203 22.41 32.46 -7.61
C VAL A 203 23.02 31.06 -7.65
N GLU A 204 23.80 30.78 -8.70
CA GLU A 204 24.46 29.48 -8.94
C GLU A 204 25.23 28.95 -7.72
N ALA A 205 26.00 29.80 -7.05
CA ALA A 205 26.78 29.40 -5.87
C ALA A 205 25.85 28.99 -4.68
N GLN A 206 24.71 29.63 -4.55
CA GLN A 206 23.73 29.28 -3.51
C GLN A 206 22.98 27.99 -3.88
N ARG A 207 22.61 27.81 -5.14
CA ARG A 207 22.03 26.59 -5.67
C ARG A 207 22.94 25.39 -5.42
N GLN A 208 24.22 25.51 -5.74
CA GLN A 208 25.20 24.47 -5.48
C GLN A 208 25.33 24.17 -3.99
N ARG A 209 25.36 25.19 -3.13
CA ARG A 209 25.44 25.04 -1.66
C ARG A 209 24.24 24.27 -1.10
N VAL A 210 23.01 24.58 -1.57
CA VAL A 210 21.78 23.87 -1.18
C VAL A 210 21.84 22.42 -1.67
N HIS A 211 22.26 22.19 -2.90
CA HIS A 211 22.37 20.86 -3.49
C HIS A 211 23.38 19.98 -2.75
N GLU A 212 24.59 20.47 -2.49
CA GLU A 212 25.63 19.75 -1.72
C GLU A 212 25.15 19.42 -0.30
N ARG A 213 24.38 20.32 0.31
CA ARG A 213 23.79 20.06 1.62
C ARG A 213 22.70 18.98 1.55
N PHE A 214 21.83 19.04 0.54
CA PHE A 214 20.80 18.03 0.29
C PHE A 214 21.43 16.64 0.07
N ASP A 215 22.42 16.54 -0.83
CA ASP A 215 23.15 15.29 -1.09
C ASP A 215 23.71 14.66 0.18
N ARG A 216 24.23 15.48 1.08
CA ARG A 216 24.85 15.00 2.33
C ARG A 216 23.83 14.57 3.38
N VAL A 217 22.71 15.31 3.55
CA VAL A 217 21.78 15.08 4.69
C VAL A 217 20.54 14.30 4.32
N VAL A 218 20.24 14.19 3.00
CA VAL A 218 19.05 13.48 2.50
C VAL A 218 19.45 12.23 1.74
N MET A 219 20.38 12.33 0.79
CA MET A 219 20.68 11.26 -0.16
C MET A 219 21.57 10.13 0.40
N GLN A 220 21.95 10.18 1.67
CA GLN A 220 22.86 9.20 2.29
C GLN A 220 22.29 8.65 3.60
N GLY A 221 22.05 7.35 3.60
CA GLY A 221 21.55 6.64 4.77
C GLY A 221 20.10 6.19 4.64
N ASP A 222 19.54 5.71 5.72
CA ASP A 222 18.22 5.07 5.75
C ASP A 222 17.15 6.01 6.33
N VAL A 223 15.93 5.84 5.85
CA VAL A 223 14.74 6.61 6.28
C VAL A 223 13.55 5.68 6.47
N VAL A 224 12.53 6.13 7.24
CA VAL A 224 11.39 5.28 7.59
C VAL A 224 10.64 4.76 6.37
N VAL A 225 10.48 5.55 5.30
CA VAL A 225 9.75 5.10 4.10
C VAL A 225 10.43 3.93 3.39
N ASN A 226 11.73 3.71 3.58
CA ASN A 226 12.43 2.53 3.07
C ASN A 226 11.93 1.21 3.69
N LEU A 227 11.18 1.24 4.78
CA LEU A 227 10.46 0.07 5.30
C LEU A 227 9.47 -0.51 4.27
N GLY A 228 9.07 0.27 3.27
CA GLY A 228 8.31 -0.20 2.10
C GLY A 228 8.99 -1.30 1.28
N VAL A 229 10.31 -1.51 1.43
CA VAL A 229 11.04 -2.65 0.83
C VAL A 229 10.61 -3.99 1.42
N VAL A 230 10.19 -4.02 2.69
CA VAL A 230 9.90 -5.29 3.39
C VAL A 230 8.84 -6.13 2.68
N PRO A 231 7.71 -5.59 2.23
CA PRO A 231 6.74 -6.34 1.42
C PRO A 231 7.30 -6.87 0.10
N LEU A 232 8.23 -6.15 -0.56
CA LEU A 232 8.88 -6.65 -1.77
C LEU A 232 9.65 -7.94 -1.50
N VAL A 233 10.47 -7.95 -0.44
CA VAL A 233 11.24 -9.14 -0.04
C VAL A 233 10.30 -10.24 0.46
N ALA A 234 9.21 -9.89 1.18
CA ALA A 234 8.19 -10.84 1.59
C ALA A 234 7.49 -11.49 0.39
N SER A 235 7.24 -10.76 -0.69
CA SER A 235 6.64 -11.33 -1.91
C SER A 235 7.54 -12.41 -2.52
N ALA A 236 8.87 -12.24 -2.50
CA ALA A 236 9.81 -13.27 -2.95
C ALA A 236 9.80 -14.50 -2.05
N TYR A 237 9.64 -14.32 -0.73
CA TYR A 237 9.43 -15.44 0.19
C TYR A 237 8.15 -16.20 -0.13
N LEU A 238 7.04 -15.50 -0.35
CA LEU A 238 5.74 -16.11 -0.65
C LEU A 238 5.75 -16.90 -1.98
N TYR A 239 6.51 -16.45 -2.99
CA TYR A 239 6.69 -17.19 -4.23
C TYR A 239 7.60 -18.42 -4.10
N THR A 240 8.62 -18.37 -3.23
CA THR A 240 9.73 -19.34 -3.28
C THR A 240 9.84 -20.24 -2.08
N GLY A 241 9.35 -19.81 -0.92
CA GLY A 241 9.61 -20.46 0.36
C GLY A 241 11.08 -20.41 0.83
N ASP A 242 11.96 -19.67 0.13
CA ASP A 242 13.38 -19.61 0.47
C ASP A 242 13.61 -18.76 1.72
N GLY A 243 14.16 -19.39 2.75
CA GLY A 243 14.38 -18.79 4.07
C GLY A 243 15.29 -17.57 4.08
N LYS A 244 16.11 -17.33 3.04
CA LYS A 244 16.98 -16.16 2.96
C LYS A 244 16.19 -14.83 2.99
N TYR A 245 15.02 -14.78 2.32
CA TYR A 245 14.15 -13.61 2.30
C TYR A 245 13.57 -13.34 3.69
N ARG A 246 13.07 -14.39 4.35
CA ARG A 246 12.59 -14.29 5.73
C ARG A 246 13.69 -13.81 6.68
N ASN A 247 14.89 -14.32 6.55
CA ASN A 247 16.03 -13.92 7.40
C ASN A 247 16.38 -12.44 7.20
N TRP A 248 16.42 -11.96 5.96
CA TRP A 248 16.65 -10.55 5.65
C TRP A 248 15.57 -9.65 6.29
N ILE A 249 14.29 -10.02 6.16
CA ILE A 249 13.17 -9.28 6.77
C ILE A 249 13.35 -9.19 8.28
N VAL A 250 13.67 -10.32 8.92
CA VAL A 250 13.93 -10.38 10.37
C VAL A 250 15.06 -9.42 10.76
N GLU A 251 16.20 -9.49 10.08
CA GLU A 251 17.37 -8.67 10.38
C GLU A 251 17.10 -7.17 10.19
N TYR A 252 16.43 -6.80 9.12
CA TYR A 252 16.15 -5.39 8.81
C TYR A 252 15.10 -4.80 9.75
N VAL A 253 13.99 -5.50 9.99
CA VAL A 253 12.93 -5.03 10.88
C VAL A 253 13.37 -5.04 12.35
N ASP A 254 14.13 -6.05 12.80
CA ASP A 254 14.72 -6.06 14.15
C ASP A 254 15.66 -4.85 14.35
N ALA A 255 16.43 -4.44 13.32
CA ALA A 255 17.28 -3.26 13.42
C ALA A 255 16.46 -1.96 13.57
N TRP A 256 15.32 -1.83 12.89
CA TRP A 256 14.43 -0.69 13.06
C TRP A 256 13.74 -0.68 14.43
N ILE A 257 13.31 -1.83 14.95
CA ILE A 257 12.76 -1.97 16.30
C ILE A 257 13.81 -1.57 17.36
N ASP A 258 15.06 -2.00 17.20
CA ASP A 258 16.16 -1.65 18.09
C ASP A 258 16.42 -0.13 18.10
N ARG A 259 16.45 0.50 16.92
CA ARG A 259 16.61 1.95 16.76
C ARG A 259 15.46 2.72 17.41
N GLN A 260 14.22 2.28 17.21
CA GLN A 260 13.04 2.85 17.85
C GLN A 260 13.14 2.77 19.39
N GLN A 261 13.52 1.62 19.92
CA GLN A 261 13.68 1.43 21.38
C GLN A 261 14.79 2.30 21.97
N LYS A 262 15.94 2.36 21.31
CA LYS A 262 17.08 3.18 21.74
C LYS A 262 16.79 4.68 21.68
N ASN A 263 15.84 5.07 20.84
CA ASN A 263 15.36 6.46 20.72
C ASN A 263 14.10 6.72 21.59
N GLY A 264 13.94 6.00 22.70
CA GLY A 264 12.85 6.24 23.65
C GLY A 264 11.45 5.82 23.14
N GLY A 265 11.36 4.89 22.22
CA GLY A 265 10.10 4.45 21.60
C GLY A 265 9.72 5.25 20.35
N ILE A 266 10.40 6.35 20.08
CA ILE A 266 10.18 7.17 18.89
C ILE A 266 10.97 6.57 17.72
N ILE A 267 10.32 6.25 16.62
CA ILE A 267 11.05 5.84 15.42
C ILE A 267 11.86 7.02 14.88
N PRO A 268 13.19 6.92 14.79
CA PRO A 268 13.99 7.98 14.18
C PRO A 268 13.74 8.00 12.67
N ASP A 269 13.67 9.18 12.07
CA ASP A 269 13.37 9.28 10.64
C ASP A 269 14.61 9.42 9.74
N ASN A 270 15.80 9.37 10.33
CA ASN A 270 17.05 9.43 9.59
C ASN A 270 18.14 8.62 10.28
N ILE A 271 18.79 7.76 9.50
CA ILE A 271 19.92 6.94 9.91
C ILE A 271 21.05 7.26 8.93
N GLY A 272 22.17 7.74 9.42
CA GLY A 272 23.30 8.09 8.57
C GLY A 272 24.04 6.89 7.95
N PRO A 273 25.00 7.12 7.06
CA PRO A 273 25.69 6.08 6.30
C PRO A 273 26.49 5.10 7.15
N ASN A 274 26.82 5.44 8.42
CA ASN A 274 27.46 4.55 9.38
C ASN A 274 26.46 3.89 10.36
N GLY A 275 25.15 3.95 10.08
CA GLY A 275 24.11 3.33 10.90
C GLY A 275 23.73 4.13 12.15
N ILE A 276 24.18 5.37 12.28
CA ILE A 276 24.00 6.23 13.44
C ILE A 276 22.78 7.15 13.23
N VAL A 277 21.86 7.17 14.21
CA VAL A 277 20.72 8.06 14.22
C VAL A 277 21.17 9.53 14.26
N GLY A 278 20.67 10.35 13.36
CA GLY A 278 20.98 11.77 13.30
C GLY A 278 22.41 12.11 12.88
N GLU A 279 23.17 11.17 12.34
CA GLU A 279 24.60 11.33 12.02
C GLU A 279 24.87 12.60 11.19
N ASN A 280 24.14 12.82 10.11
CA ASN A 280 24.28 13.99 9.26
C ASN A 280 23.48 15.22 9.75
N ARG A 281 22.81 15.10 10.91
CA ARG A 281 21.90 16.10 11.48
C ARG A 281 22.25 16.49 12.93
N GLN A 282 23.53 16.38 13.31
CA GLN A 282 24.05 16.76 14.64
C GLN A 282 23.34 16.02 15.80
N GLY A 283 22.94 14.76 15.58
CA GLY A 283 22.22 13.93 16.54
C GLY A 283 20.69 14.11 16.54
N GLN A 284 20.16 14.96 15.66
CA GLN A 284 18.71 15.17 15.54
C GLN A 284 18.06 13.98 14.87
N TRP A 285 17.14 13.30 15.57
CA TRP A 285 16.46 12.08 15.12
C TRP A 285 15.27 12.36 14.17
N TRP A 286 14.89 13.64 13.98
CA TRP A 286 13.77 14.09 13.12
C TRP A 286 14.26 15.00 12.00
N GLY A 287 13.41 15.23 11.00
CA GLY A 287 13.68 16.10 9.85
C GLY A 287 14.20 15.36 8.63
N GLY A 288 14.20 14.03 8.66
CA GLY A 288 14.53 13.17 7.53
C GLY A 288 13.52 13.24 6.38
N PHE A 289 13.82 12.55 5.30
CA PHE A 289 13.00 12.51 4.11
C PHE A 289 11.68 11.76 4.38
N TYR A 290 10.54 12.39 4.07
CA TYR A 290 9.20 11.96 4.47
C TYR A 290 9.10 11.57 5.96
N GLY A 291 9.93 12.20 6.79
CA GLY A 291 9.99 11.96 8.22
C GLY A 291 9.12 12.91 9.04
N TRP A 292 9.36 12.99 10.33
CA TRP A 292 8.51 13.68 11.30
C TRP A 292 8.24 15.17 11.03
N THR A 293 9.14 15.87 10.33
CA THR A 293 8.97 17.29 9.99
C THR A 293 8.22 17.49 8.69
N GLY A 294 8.14 16.48 7.84
CA GLY A 294 7.55 16.56 6.52
C GLY A 294 6.05 16.79 6.53
N LEU A 295 5.53 17.39 5.45
CA LEU A 295 4.11 17.74 5.32
C LEU A 295 3.18 16.53 5.40
N TYR A 296 3.59 15.39 4.83
CA TYR A 296 2.83 14.14 4.81
C TYR A 296 3.38 13.08 5.77
N SER A 297 4.22 13.47 6.72
CA SER A 297 4.97 12.56 7.60
C SER A 297 4.10 11.48 8.26
N HIS A 298 3.00 11.90 8.85
CA HIS A 298 2.10 10.99 9.57
C HIS A 298 1.57 9.86 8.67
N GLN A 299 1.16 10.20 7.44
CA GLN A 299 0.63 9.25 6.47
C GLN A 299 1.72 8.31 5.94
N MET A 300 2.86 8.86 5.53
CA MET A 300 3.94 8.10 4.89
C MET A 300 4.62 7.16 5.87
N MET A 301 4.99 7.68 7.03
CA MET A 301 5.62 6.88 8.08
C MET A 301 4.66 5.82 8.63
N GLY A 302 3.41 6.20 8.91
CA GLY A 302 2.39 5.28 9.40
C GLY A 302 2.17 4.10 8.46
N SER A 303 2.11 4.35 7.16
CA SER A 303 1.98 3.30 6.15
C SER A 303 3.22 2.41 6.07
N ALA A 304 4.43 2.98 5.98
CA ALA A 304 5.68 2.21 5.90
C ALA A 304 5.90 1.32 7.13
N ILE A 305 5.62 1.85 8.34
CA ILE A 305 5.68 1.10 9.58
C ILE A 305 4.66 -0.05 9.57
N THR A 306 3.43 0.22 9.12
CA THR A 306 2.35 -0.77 9.06
C THR A 306 2.72 -1.93 8.15
N VAL A 307 3.09 -1.65 6.90
CA VAL A 307 3.38 -2.71 5.92
C VAL A 307 4.60 -3.55 6.29
N ALA A 308 5.61 -2.94 6.90
CA ALA A 308 6.78 -3.67 7.39
C ALA A 308 6.44 -4.58 8.58
N ALA A 309 5.68 -4.09 9.55
CA ALA A 309 5.26 -4.87 10.71
C ALA A 309 4.38 -6.05 10.29
N GLU A 310 3.41 -5.83 9.41
CA GLU A 310 2.52 -6.87 8.90
C GLU A 310 3.25 -7.91 8.06
N ALA A 311 4.12 -7.49 7.15
CA ALA A 311 4.88 -8.41 6.30
C ALA A 311 5.84 -9.28 7.14
N ALA A 312 6.53 -8.69 8.13
CA ALA A 312 7.38 -9.43 9.03
C ALA A 312 6.58 -10.43 9.91
N HIS A 313 5.42 -10.00 10.42
CA HIS A 313 4.50 -10.89 11.14
C HIS A 313 4.00 -12.03 10.24
N LEU A 314 3.58 -11.72 9.02
CA LEU A 314 3.07 -12.70 8.05
C LEU A 314 4.09 -13.82 7.75
N VAL A 315 5.34 -13.46 7.47
CA VAL A 315 6.36 -14.45 7.07
C VAL A 315 6.98 -15.22 8.23
N THR A 316 6.82 -14.70 9.46
CA THR A 316 7.42 -15.35 10.65
C THR A 316 6.40 -16.02 11.56
N GLY A 317 5.14 -15.58 11.55
CA GLY A 317 4.14 -15.93 12.56
C GLY A 317 4.41 -15.32 13.94
N ASP A 318 5.43 -14.45 14.08
CA ASP A 318 5.83 -13.89 15.38
C ASP A 318 5.22 -12.51 15.60
N ALA A 319 4.31 -12.41 16.57
CA ALA A 319 3.63 -11.18 16.94
C ALA A 319 4.58 -10.08 17.48
N LYS A 320 5.85 -10.41 17.78
CA LYS A 320 6.84 -9.40 18.22
C LYS A 320 7.02 -8.29 17.18
N TYR A 321 6.86 -8.59 15.88
CA TYR A 321 7.04 -7.61 14.80
C TYR A 321 5.95 -6.54 14.78
N LEU A 322 4.74 -6.87 15.25
CA LEU A 322 3.68 -5.89 15.43
C LEU A 322 4.03 -4.83 16.49
N ARG A 323 5.06 -5.07 17.32
CA ARG A 323 5.56 -4.09 18.30
C ARG A 323 6.08 -2.81 17.62
N LEU A 324 6.65 -2.90 16.42
CA LEU A 324 7.09 -1.71 15.67
C LEU A 324 5.95 -0.71 15.51
N LEU A 325 4.78 -1.20 15.10
CA LEU A 325 3.57 -0.39 14.92
C LEU A 325 2.89 -0.06 16.26
N ARG A 326 2.81 -1.00 17.22
CA ARG A 326 2.22 -0.74 18.54
C ARG A 326 2.93 0.40 19.26
N THR A 327 4.27 0.36 19.31
CA THR A 327 5.06 1.40 19.96
C THR A 327 4.84 2.77 19.30
N HIS A 328 4.73 2.80 17.97
CA HIS A 328 4.43 4.04 17.25
C HIS A 328 3.04 4.59 17.60
N LEU A 329 2.01 3.73 17.61
CA LEU A 329 0.65 4.17 17.98
C LEU A 329 0.53 4.57 19.44
N ASP A 330 1.16 3.85 20.37
CA ASP A 330 1.18 4.15 21.78
C ASP A 330 1.84 5.52 22.04
N LEU A 331 2.95 5.82 21.35
CA LEU A 331 3.61 7.12 21.39
C LEU A 331 2.67 8.25 20.93
N LEU A 332 1.98 8.06 19.80
CA LEU A 332 1.04 9.07 19.29
C LEU A 332 -0.12 9.30 20.27
N ILE A 333 -0.64 8.24 20.88
CA ILE A 333 -1.70 8.35 21.91
C ILE A 333 -1.19 9.03 23.17
N GLU A 334 0.05 8.77 23.61
CA GLU A 334 0.67 9.41 24.78
C GLU A 334 0.79 10.92 24.61
N HIS A 335 1.12 11.37 23.42
CA HIS A 335 1.26 12.80 23.10
C HIS A 335 -0.02 13.43 22.55
N ALA A 336 -1.14 12.70 22.50
CA ALA A 336 -2.40 13.21 21.99
C ALA A 336 -3.02 14.28 22.92
N VAL A 337 -3.83 15.15 22.32
CA VAL A 337 -4.65 16.13 23.04
C VAL A 337 -6.13 15.84 22.79
N GLU A 338 -6.94 16.06 23.82
CA GLU A 338 -8.40 16.00 23.66
C GLU A 338 -8.94 17.40 23.35
N LYS A 339 -9.65 17.52 22.24
CA LYS A 339 -10.30 18.76 21.83
C LYS A 339 -11.69 18.46 21.25
N ASP A 340 -12.70 19.16 21.75
CA ASP A 340 -14.10 19.00 21.32
C ASP A 340 -14.59 17.53 21.36
N GLY A 341 -14.16 16.79 22.39
CA GLY A 341 -14.47 15.37 22.58
C GLY A 341 -13.73 14.40 21.65
N ARG A 342 -12.82 14.89 20.81
CA ARG A 342 -12.00 14.09 19.87
C ARG A 342 -10.58 13.94 20.39
N LEU A 343 -9.99 12.78 20.14
CA LEU A 343 -8.57 12.54 20.35
C LEU A 343 -7.79 12.99 19.11
N LEU A 344 -6.89 13.97 19.29
CA LEU A 344 -6.02 14.49 18.23
C LEU A 344 -4.58 14.07 18.54
N VAL A 345 -3.96 13.36 17.61
CA VAL A 345 -2.56 12.93 17.72
C VAL A 345 -1.63 13.91 17.00
N PRO A 346 -0.37 14.04 17.43
CA PRO A 346 0.59 14.87 16.72
C PRO A 346 0.95 14.23 15.38
N HIS A 347 0.93 15.02 14.31
CA HIS A 347 1.30 14.58 12.97
C HIS A 347 2.73 14.95 12.62
N ARG A 348 3.34 15.88 13.35
CA ARG A 348 4.70 16.38 13.09
C ARG A 348 5.47 16.61 14.36
N HIS A 349 6.79 16.60 14.24
CA HIS A 349 7.74 17.03 15.25
C HIS A 349 8.73 18.04 14.65
N THR A 350 8.94 19.14 15.34
CA THR A 350 9.86 20.23 14.96
C THR A 350 10.76 20.58 16.13
N ASP A 351 11.58 21.62 15.99
CA ASP A 351 12.39 22.16 17.08
C ASP A 351 11.52 22.67 18.25
N ASP A 352 10.25 23.00 17.99
CA ASP A 352 9.26 23.41 19.01
C ASP A 352 8.54 22.21 19.67
N GLY A 353 8.91 20.98 19.33
CA GLY A 353 8.31 19.74 19.81
C GLY A 353 7.19 19.21 18.91
N TRP A 354 6.23 18.50 19.51
CA TRP A 354 5.09 17.89 18.82
C TRP A 354 4.10 18.96 18.36
N THR A 355 3.72 18.90 17.07
CA THR A 355 2.86 19.90 16.42
C THR A 355 1.86 19.24 15.47
N ASP A 356 1.01 20.05 14.85
CA ASP A 356 0.07 19.64 13.81
C ASP A 356 -0.89 18.54 14.28
N PHE A 357 -1.60 18.83 15.38
CA PHE A 357 -2.52 17.89 16.01
C PHE A 357 -3.79 17.71 15.19
N ALA A 358 -4.04 16.49 14.74
CA ALA A 358 -5.22 16.13 13.97
C ALA A 358 -5.69 14.70 14.33
N GLN A 359 -6.83 14.29 13.79
CA GLN A 359 -7.31 12.92 13.97
C GLN A 359 -6.33 11.93 13.31
N MET A 360 -6.12 10.80 13.97
CA MET A 360 -5.32 9.70 13.44
C MET A 360 -5.90 9.18 12.12
N GLN A 361 -5.05 8.87 11.16
CA GLN A 361 -5.45 8.05 10.04
C GLN A 361 -5.95 6.68 10.54
N PRO A 362 -7.10 6.20 10.06
CA PRO A 362 -7.72 4.98 10.60
C PRO A 362 -6.96 3.71 10.20
N GLN A 363 -6.22 3.71 9.11
CA GLN A 363 -5.62 2.53 8.50
C GLN A 363 -4.60 1.83 9.42
N PRO A 364 -3.57 2.48 10.00
CA PRO A 364 -2.60 1.78 10.84
C PRO A 364 -3.21 1.06 12.04
N PRO A 365 -4.10 1.64 12.85
CA PRO A 365 -4.73 0.91 13.97
C PRO A 365 -5.70 -0.17 13.53
N ILE A 366 -6.41 -0.02 12.39
CA ILE A 366 -7.27 -1.07 11.83
C ILE A 366 -6.44 -2.28 11.41
N HIS A 367 -5.34 -2.04 10.69
CA HIS A 367 -4.42 -3.08 10.25
C HIS A 367 -3.76 -3.80 11.43
N LEU A 368 -3.29 -3.06 12.43
CA LEU A 368 -2.73 -3.65 13.65
C LEU A 368 -3.73 -4.58 14.33
N TRP A 369 -4.96 -4.09 14.54
CA TRP A 369 -6.01 -4.93 15.14
C TRP A 369 -6.35 -6.13 14.27
N SER A 370 -6.52 -5.93 12.98
CA SER A 370 -6.79 -7.03 12.04
C SER A 370 -5.68 -8.08 12.06
N ALA A 371 -4.41 -7.69 12.11
CA ALA A 371 -3.28 -8.62 12.16
C ALA A 371 -3.20 -9.41 13.48
N SER A 372 -3.48 -8.77 14.61
CA SER A 372 -3.30 -9.35 15.95
C SER A 372 -4.54 -9.99 16.53
N MET A 373 -5.72 -9.46 16.22
CA MET A 373 -7.03 -9.79 16.82
C MET A 373 -7.04 -9.70 18.36
N THR A 374 -6.12 -8.96 18.97
CA THR A 374 -6.03 -8.83 20.43
C THR A 374 -6.97 -7.76 20.98
N ALA A 375 -7.38 -7.92 22.24
CA ALA A 375 -8.22 -6.95 22.94
C ALA A 375 -7.49 -5.61 23.15
N GLU A 376 -6.16 -5.63 23.36
CA GLU A 376 -5.35 -4.45 23.54
C GLU A 376 -5.30 -3.61 22.25
N ASP A 377 -5.10 -4.26 21.08
CA ASP A 377 -5.05 -3.54 19.81
C ASP A 377 -6.44 -3.04 19.41
N ARG A 378 -7.50 -3.78 19.77
CA ARG A 378 -8.87 -3.29 19.67
C ARG A 378 -9.09 -2.05 20.55
N HIS A 379 -8.58 -2.04 21.77
CA HIS A 379 -8.70 -0.87 22.65
C HIS A 379 -7.99 0.35 22.06
N ARG A 380 -6.81 0.18 21.41
CA ARG A 380 -6.13 1.27 20.67
C ARG A 380 -7.03 1.84 19.57
N LEU A 381 -7.64 0.95 18.78
CA LEU A 381 -8.56 1.34 17.72
C LEU A 381 -9.77 2.13 18.27
N GLU A 382 -10.40 1.64 19.34
CA GLU A 382 -11.52 2.33 20.00
C GLU A 382 -11.13 3.69 20.58
N ARG A 383 -9.93 3.80 21.16
CA ARG A 383 -9.41 5.05 21.69
C ARG A 383 -9.23 6.10 20.58
N LEU A 384 -8.69 5.69 19.43
CA LEU A 384 -8.48 6.58 18.29
C LEU A 384 -9.78 6.95 17.57
N ARG A 385 -10.83 6.18 17.74
CA ARG A 385 -12.19 6.46 17.26
C ARG A 385 -12.95 7.49 18.07
N GLN A 386 -12.50 7.82 19.26
CA GLN A 386 -13.20 8.69 20.19
C GLN A 386 -13.57 10.04 19.53
N GLY A 387 -14.85 10.41 19.61
CA GLY A 387 -15.39 11.68 19.15
C GLY A 387 -15.69 11.79 17.65
N ASP A 388 -15.53 10.71 16.86
CA ASP A 388 -15.84 10.67 15.42
C ASP A 388 -16.83 9.54 15.07
N ALA A 389 -17.92 9.46 15.79
CA ALA A 389 -18.91 8.39 15.56
C ALA A 389 -19.53 8.43 14.15
N GLU A 390 -19.71 9.63 13.58
CA GLU A 390 -20.26 9.82 12.25
C GLU A 390 -19.32 9.33 11.16
N GLY A 391 -18.04 9.77 11.18
CA GLY A 391 -17.03 9.32 10.21
C GLY A 391 -16.80 7.80 10.27
N TRP A 392 -16.87 7.20 11.44
CA TRP A 392 -16.74 5.75 11.62
C TRP A 392 -17.99 4.95 11.24
N SER A 393 -19.07 5.61 10.84
CA SER A 393 -20.33 4.99 10.39
C SER A 393 -20.62 5.30 8.92
N ALA A 394 -19.87 6.18 8.30
CA ALA A 394 -20.06 6.54 6.91
C ALA A 394 -19.69 5.37 5.99
N VAL A 395 -20.59 5.05 5.06
CA VAL A 395 -20.40 4.01 4.06
C VAL A 395 -20.43 4.63 2.68
N GLU A 396 -19.25 4.93 2.17
CA GLU A 396 -19.04 5.49 0.83
C GLU A 396 -17.98 4.66 0.12
N SER A 397 -18.09 4.52 -1.20
CA SER A 397 -17.03 4.00 -2.04
C SER A 397 -16.39 5.15 -2.83
N ARG A 398 -15.09 5.31 -2.67
CA ARG A 398 -14.31 6.36 -3.34
C ARG A 398 -13.30 5.79 -4.33
N GLY A 399 -13.24 4.46 -4.43
CA GLY A 399 -12.31 3.72 -5.25
C GLY A 399 -10.97 3.41 -4.57
N PRO A 400 -10.01 2.88 -5.31
CA PRO A 400 -8.87 2.15 -4.76
C PRO A 400 -7.90 2.98 -3.90
N ARG A 401 -7.79 4.29 -4.11
CA ARG A 401 -6.92 5.15 -3.27
C ARG A 401 -7.55 5.56 -1.94
N SER A 402 -8.85 5.49 -1.82
CA SER A 402 -9.58 5.96 -0.63
C SER A 402 -9.94 4.78 0.25
N LEU A 403 -8.95 4.20 0.92
CA LEU A 403 -9.13 3.07 1.80
C LEU A 403 -9.89 3.50 3.05
N ASP A 404 -11.13 3.04 3.18
CA ASP A 404 -11.95 3.30 4.35
C ASP A 404 -12.53 2.01 4.91
N ASP A 405 -11.83 1.42 5.86
CA ASP A 405 -12.26 0.21 6.56
C ASP A 405 -12.95 0.51 7.90
N ARG A 406 -13.23 1.79 8.23
CA ARG A 406 -13.79 2.20 9.52
C ARG A 406 -15.14 1.54 9.79
N ALA A 407 -16.09 1.70 8.88
CA ALA A 407 -17.43 1.15 9.02
C ALA A 407 -17.43 -0.39 9.02
N TRP A 408 -16.51 -1.01 8.27
CA TRP A 408 -16.29 -2.45 8.29
C TRP A 408 -15.88 -2.96 9.68
N THR A 409 -14.97 -2.27 10.39
CA THR A 409 -14.60 -2.66 11.76
C THR A 409 -15.77 -2.60 12.73
N ARG A 410 -16.70 -1.66 12.53
CA ARG A 410 -17.93 -1.55 13.32
C ARG A 410 -18.91 -2.65 13.00
N PHE A 411 -19.01 -3.04 11.73
CA PHE A 411 -19.82 -4.22 11.35
C PHE A 411 -19.31 -5.47 12.06
N LEU A 412 -18.00 -5.73 12.07
CA LEU A 412 -17.42 -6.86 12.78
C LEU A 412 -17.63 -6.79 14.32
N ALA A 413 -17.82 -5.60 14.85
CA ALA A 413 -18.19 -5.36 16.25
C ALA A 413 -19.68 -5.59 16.55
N GLY A 414 -20.53 -5.74 15.53
CA GLY A 414 -21.97 -5.83 15.65
C GLY A 414 -22.73 -4.49 15.67
N ASP A 415 -22.01 -3.36 15.50
CA ASP A 415 -22.61 -2.02 15.59
C ASP A 415 -23.31 -1.55 14.31
N LEU A 416 -22.98 -2.13 13.15
CA LEU A 416 -23.52 -1.77 11.83
C LEU A 416 -23.97 -3.03 11.06
N PRO A 417 -25.08 -3.67 11.45
CA PRO A 417 -25.50 -4.94 10.85
C PRO A 417 -25.84 -4.84 9.36
N ASP A 418 -26.24 -3.66 8.88
CA ASP A 418 -26.62 -3.41 7.48
C ASP A 418 -25.41 -3.05 6.59
N TYR A 419 -24.21 -2.95 7.16
CA TYR A 419 -22.98 -2.60 6.42
C TYR A 419 -22.76 -3.41 5.16
N PRO A 420 -22.92 -4.76 5.14
CA PRO A 420 -22.67 -5.55 3.93
C PRO A 420 -23.55 -5.13 2.75
N GLU A 421 -24.80 -4.81 2.97
CA GLU A 421 -25.68 -4.33 1.91
C GLU A 421 -25.29 -2.93 1.45
N LEU A 422 -25.00 -2.03 2.39
CA LEU A 422 -24.64 -0.64 2.11
C LEU A 422 -23.37 -0.54 1.28
N ILE A 423 -22.31 -1.28 1.63
CA ILE A 423 -21.03 -1.23 0.92
C ILE A 423 -21.11 -1.89 -0.47
N LEU A 424 -21.83 -3.00 -0.61
CA LEU A 424 -22.07 -3.62 -1.91
C LEU A 424 -22.81 -2.67 -2.86
N GLN A 425 -23.85 -2.00 -2.37
CA GLN A 425 -24.57 -1.00 -3.15
C GLN A 425 -23.73 0.23 -3.47
N ALA A 426 -22.87 0.68 -2.53
CA ALA A 426 -21.95 1.80 -2.76
C ALA A 426 -20.92 1.46 -3.86
N ASN A 427 -20.31 0.27 -3.78
CA ASN A 427 -19.38 -0.20 -4.82
C ASN A 427 -20.08 -0.35 -6.18
N TYR A 428 -21.28 -0.93 -6.20
CA TYR A 428 -22.05 -1.07 -7.45
C TYR A 428 -22.34 0.28 -8.11
N ARG A 429 -22.79 1.26 -7.34
CA ARG A 429 -23.02 2.64 -7.86
C ARG A 429 -21.74 3.27 -8.37
N GLU A 430 -20.63 3.08 -7.66
CA GLU A 430 -19.34 3.65 -8.07
C GLU A 430 -18.80 2.99 -9.35
N VAL A 431 -18.92 1.66 -9.51
CA VAL A 431 -18.57 0.98 -10.77
C VAL A 431 -19.39 1.54 -11.93
N ARG A 432 -20.70 1.71 -11.75
CA ARG A 432 -21.57 2.29 -12.79
C ARG A 432 -21.18 3.73 -13.12
N ARG A 433 -20.94 4.56 -12.12
CA ARG A 433 -20.50 5.93 -12.30
C ARG A 433 -19.19 6.01 -13.10
N ARG A 434 -18.23 5.13 -12.79
CA ARG A 434 -16.95 5.06 -13.50
C ARG A 434 -17.12 4.57 -14.93
N LEU A 435 -17.93 3.55 -15.15
CA LEU A 435 -18.24 3.08 -16.50
C LEU A 435 -18.90 4.20 -17.34
N ASP A 436 -19.85 4.92 -16.78
CA ASP A 436 -20.48 6.07 -17.47
C ASP A 436 -19.46 7.18 -17.78
N ALA A 437 -18.49 7.42 -16.86
CA ALA A 437 -17.40 8.36 -17.08
C ALA A 437 -16.48 7.91 -18.23
N VAL A 438 -16.10 6.63 -18.29
CA VAL A 438 -15.29 6.06 -19.38
C VAL A 438 -15.99 6.20 -20.73
N LEU A 439 -17.28 5.87 -20.79
CA LEU A 439 -18.07 5.94 -22.02
C LEU A 439 -18.29 7.37 -22.52
N GLY A 440 -18.40 8.32 -21.59
CA GLY A 440 -18.59 9.75 -21.90
C GLY A 440 -17.30 10.54 -22.06
N ASP A 441 -16.12 9.93 -21.86
CA ASP A 441 -14.85 10.63 -21.94
C ASP A 441 -14.46 10.91 -23.38
N ASP A 442 -14.43 12.20 -23.73
CA ASP A 442 -14.06 12.73 -25.05
C ASP A 442 -12.78 13.58 -25.01
N GLN A 443 -12.05 13.55 -23.89
CA GLN A 443 -10.86 14.36 -23.68
C GLN A 443 -9.65 13.84 -24.46
N ASP A 444 -8.69 14.73 -24.69
CA ASP A 444 -7.39 14.36 -25.27
C ASP A 444 -6.54 13.64 -24.20
N LEU A 445 -6.47 12.32 -24.30
CA LEU A 445 -5.77 11.47 -23.34
C LEU A 445 -4.27 11.77 -23.22
N THR A 446 -3.67 12.34 -24.27
CA THR A 446 -2.24 12.69 -24.25
C THR A 446 -1.91 13.89 -23.37
N THR A 447 -2.92 14.65 -22.96
CA THR A 447 -2.79 15.85 -22.11
C THR A 447 -3.35 15.66 -20.70
N MET A 448 -3.90 14.47 -20.42
CA MET A 448 -4.51 14.16 -19.14
C MET A 448 -3.51 14.20 -17.98
N ASP A 449 -4.03 14.53 -16.80
CA ASP A 449 -3.35 14.27 -15.55
C ASP A 449 -3.14 12.75 -15.38
N VAL A 450 -2.00 12.37 -14.87
CA VAL A 450 -1.61 10.95 -14.75
C VAL A 450 -2.55 10.14 -13.84
N HIS A 451 -3.24 10.78 -12.89
CA HIS A 451 -4.21 10.13 -12.01
C HIS A 451 -5.57 9.87 -12.68
N HIS A 452 -5.78 10.32 -13.93
CA HIS A 452 -7.05 10.20 -14.61
C HIS A 452 -7.58 8.76 -14.65
N TRP A 453 -6.72 7.84 -15.05
CA TRP A 453 -7.08 6.41 -15.17
C TRP A 453 -7.46 5.78 -13.84
N GLN A 454 -6.79 6.14 -12.75
CA GLN A 454 -7.12 5.67 -11.40
C GLN A 454 -8.52 6.13 -10.96
N GLN A 455 -8.91 7.34 -11.35
CA GLN A 455 -10.20 7.95 -10.99
C GLN A 455 -11.38 7.31 -11.73
N VAL A 456 -11.13 6.73 -12.91
CA VAL A 456 -12.17 6.14 -13.76
C VAL A 456 -12.07 4.62 -13.90
N ASN A 457 -11.03 3.96 -13.34
CA ASN A 457 -10.91 2.51 -13.34
C ASN A 457 -12.12 1.86 -12.66
N PRO A 458 -12.93 1.04 -13.39
CA PRO A 458 -14.15 0.46 -12.85
C PRO A 458 -13.92 -0.79 -11.98
N VAL A 459 -12.71 -1.31 -11.90
CA VAL A 459 -12.41 -2.48 -11.07
C VAL A 459 -12.26 -2.04 -9.63
N ILE A 460 -13.32 -2.19 -8.84
CA ILE A 460 -13.41 -1.80 -7.43
C ILE A 460 -13.59 -3.06 -6.59
N THR A 461 -12.69 -3.28 -5.63
CA THR A 461 -12.62 -4.52 -4.85
C THR A 461 -12.94 -4.35 -3.37
N GLU A 462 -13.25 -3.15 -2.90
CA GLU A 462 -13.44 -2.80 -1.49
C GLU A 462 -14.44 -3.74 -0.78
N ALA A 463 -15.69 -3.76 -1.21
CA ALA A 463 -16.71 -4.61 -0.62
C ALA A 463 -16.34 -6.10 -0.68
N LEU A 464 -15.78 -6.53 -1.82
CA LEU A 464 -15.41 -7.93 -2.03
C LEU A 464 -14.26 -8.36 -1.09
N VAL A 465 -13.22 -7.54 -0.91
CA VAL A 465 -12.12 -7.83 0.03
C VAL A 465 -12.68 -7.95 1.44
N GLN A 466 -13.38 -6.93 1.93
CA GLN A 466 -13.88 -6.86 3.30
C GLN A 466 -14.86 -8.00 3.61
N LEU A 467 -15.85 -8.19 2.76
CA LEU A 467 -16.95 -9.12 3.03
C LEU A 467 -16.57 -10.58 2.76
N THR A 468 -15.82 -10.86 1.71
CA THR A 468 -15.53 -12.26 1.36
C THR A 468 -14.29 -12.78 2.07
N THR A 469 -13.26 -11.95 2.28
CA THR A 469 -12.02 -12.42 2.89
C THR A 469 -11.94 -12.16 4.39
N GLY A 470 -12.77 -11.27 4.94
CA GLY A 470 -12.68 -10.85 6.33
C GLY A 470 -11.38 -10.11 6.65
N GLY A 471 -10.79 -9.45 5.67
CA GLY A 471 -9.61 -8.61 5.83
C GLY A 471 -9.89 -7.15 5.48
N PRO A 472 -9.05 -6.21 5.95
CA PRO A 472 -9.09 -4.83 5.49
C PRO A 472 -8.64 -4.75 4.03
N GLN A 473 -8.92 -3.64 3.38
CA GLN A 473 -8.31 -3.33 2.10
C GLN A 473 -6.78 -3.27 2.25
N THR A 474 -6.06 -3.67 1.23
CA THR A 474 -4.60 -3.64 1.24
C THR A 474 -4.10 -2.20 1.45
N VAL A 475 -3.12 -1.99 2.33
CA VAL A 475 -2.48 -0.68 2.49
C VAL A 475 -1.98 -0.20 1.14
N TYR A 476 -2.46 0.94 0.68
CA TYR A 476 -2.18 1.44 -0.66
C TYR A 476 -0.68 1.65 -0.92
N TRP A 477 0.04 2.10 0.10
CA TRP A 477 1.50 2.26 0.05
C TRP A 477 2.21 0.96 0.43
N GLY A 478 2.11 -0.06 -0.44
CA GLY A 478 2.94 -1.26 -0.42
C GLY A 478 2.44 -2.42 0.42
N GLY A 479 1.17 -2.44 0.83
CA GLY A 479 0.63 -3.54 1.62
C GLY A 479 0.54 -4.86 0.86
N LEU A 480 0.65 -5.96 1.61
CA LEU A 480 0.25 -7.30 1.18
C LEU A 480 -1.21 -7.55 1.58
N ALA A 481 -1.93 -8.35 0.83
CA ALA A 481 -3.31 -8.72 1.18
C ALA A 481 -3.37 -9.51 2.50
N GLN A 482 -4.25 -9.08 3.41
CA GLN A 482 -4.38 -9.61 4.78
C GLN A 482 -5.71 -10.36 5.00
N GLY A 483 -6.21 -11.06 3.99
CA GLY A 483 -7.45 -11.82 4.11
C GLY A 483 -7.37 -12.97 5.13
N ARG A 484 -8.48 -13.23 5.82
CA ARG A 484 -8.63 -14.33 6.80
C ARG A 484 -9.15 -15.59 6.17
N VAL A 485 -9.90 -15.47 5.09
CA VAL A 485 -10.42 -16.59 4.32
C VAL A 485 -10.03 -16.43 2.87
N ARG A 486 -9.64 -17.52 2.24
CA ARG A 486 -9.42 -17.61 0.81
C ARG A 486 -10.28 -18.69 0.21
N TYR A 487 -10.68 -18.49 -1.02
CA TYR A 487 -11.51 -19.43 -1.77
C TYR A 487 -10.75 -19.98 -2.96
N PHE A 488 -11.06 -21.21 -3.30
CA PHE A 488 -10.55 -21.85 -4.51
C PHE A 488 -11.68 -22.65 -5.17
N ASP A 489 -11.88 -22.41 -6.46
CA ASP A 489 -12.81 -23.19 -7.29
C ASP A 489 -12.08 -24.41 -7.85
N PRO A 490 -12.32 -25.62 -7.31
CA PRO A 490 -11.63 -26.82 -7.75
C PRO A 490 -12.04 -27.27 -9.17
N ARG A 491 -13.23 -26.88 -9.63
CA ARG A 491 -13.71 -27.22 -10.96
C ARG A 491 -12.96 -26.44 -12.05
N SER A 492 -12.79 -25.14 -11.85
CA SER A 492 -12.05 -24.27 -12.76
C SER A 492 -10.56 -24.19 -12.44
N ARG A 493 -10.12 -24.83 -11.34
CA ARG A 493 -8.74 -24.85 -10.83
C ARG A 493 -8.13 -23.44 -10.69
N ARG A 494 -8.90 -22.54 -10.07
CA ARG A 494 -8.52 -21.13 -9.94
C ARG A 494 -8.82 -20.58 -8.54
N PRO A 495 -8.14 -19.52 -8.11
CA PRO A 495 -8.52 -18.81 -6.89
C PRO A 495 -9.86 -18.08 -7.08
N GLY A 496 -10.49 -17.74 -5.95
CA GLY A 496 -11.72 -16.99 -5.86
C GLY A 496 -12.97 -17.86 -5.75
N LEU A 497 -14.10 -17.18 -5.54
CA LEU A 497 -15.41 -17.83 -5.45
C LEU A 497 -15.83 -18.40 -6.81
N PRO A 498 -16.42 -19.61 -6.84
CA PRO A 498 -17.04 -20.13 -8.05
C PRO A 498 -18.14 -19.21 -8.58
N PRO A 499 -18.49 -19.30 -9.87
CA PRO A 499 -19.70 -18.66 -10.39
C PRO A 499 -20.94 -19.03 -9.55
N ASP A 500 -21.83 -18.09 -9.36
CA ASP A 500 -23.06 -18.22 -8.60
C ASP A 500 -22.89 -18.47 -7.07
N VAL A 501 -21.67 -18.36 -6.53
CA VAL A 501 -21.44 -18.42 -5.09
C VAL A 501 -21.12 -17.02 -4.56
N ALA A 502 -21.79 -16.65 -3.49
CA ALA A 502 -21.51 -15.45 -2.72
C ALA A 502 -21.03 -15.82 -1.30
N ALA A 503 -20.26 -14.93 -0.67
CA ALA A 503 -19.65 -15.16 0.63
C ALA A 503 -19.66 -13.91 1.50
N VAL A 504 -20.05 -14.06 2.77
CA VAL A 504 -19.94 -12.97 3.75
C VAL A 504 -19.32 -13.49 5.04
N VAL A 505 -18.18 -12.92 5.42
CA VAL A 505 -17.60 -13.07 6.76
C VAL A 505 -18.38 -12.15 7.71
N ARG A 506 -19.13 -12.74 8.65
CA ARG A 506 -20.02 -12.01 9.55
C ARG A 506 -19.35 -11.63 10.86
N ARG A 507 -18.43 -12.45 11.30
CA ARG A 507 -17.73 -12.27 12.57
C ARG A 507 -16.32 -12.82 12.49
N LEU A 508 -15.42 -12.13 13.15
CA LEU A 508 -14.04 -12.54 13.35
C LEU A 508 -13.70 -12.44 14.84
N ASP A 509 -13.04 -13.45 15.35
CA ASP A 509 -12.30 -13.39 16.60
C ASP A 509 -10.96 -14.10 16.44
N GLY A 510 -10.13 -14.13 17.49
CA GLY A 510 -8.77 -14.66 17.41
C GLY A 510 -8.67 -16.09 16.90
N ASP A 511 -9.70 -16.90 17.15
CA ASP A 511 -9.68 -18.35 16.94
C ASP A 511 -10.77 -18.85 15.99
N SER A 512 -11.72 -17.99 15.59
CA SER A 512 -12.87 -18.43 14.80
C SER A 512 -13.35 -17.38 13.78
N ILE A 513 -13.97 -17.89 12.73
CA ILE A 513 -14.58 -17.10 11.65
C ILE A 513 -15.99 -17.61 11.43
N GLU A 514 -16.97 -16.69 11.50
CA GLU A 514 -18.34 -16.98 11.09
C GLU A 514 -18.52 -16.55 9.63
N LEU A 515 -18.71 -17.54 8.76
CA LEU A 515 -18.83 -17.38 7.31
C LEU A 515 -20.19 -17.87 6.81
N THR A 516 -20.88 -17.05 6.01
CA THR A 516 -22.05 -17.45 5.25
C THR A 516 -21.68 -17.65 3.78
N LEU A 517 -21.96 -18.83 3.24
CA LEU A 517 -21.85 -19.14 1.80
C LEU A 517 -23.23 -19.37 1.23
N VAL A 518 -23.51 -18.75 0.08
CA VAL A 518 -24.80 -18.90 -0.61
C VAL A 518 -24.55 -19.33 -2.06
N ASN A 519 -25.18 -20.44 -2.46
CA ASN A 519 -25.20 -20.89 -3.86
C ASN A 519 -26.49 -20.37 -4.52
N LEU A 520 -26.36 -19.46 -5.46
CA LEU A 520 -27.47 -18.86 -6.21
C LEU A 520 -27.89 -19.69 -7.43
N SER A 521 -27.17 -20.76 -7.76
CA SER A 521 -27.55 -21.63 -8.87
C SER A 521 -28.80 -22.46 -8.53
N VAL A 522 -29.80 -22.37 -9.38
CA VAL A 522 -31.10 -23.07 -9.18
C VAL A 522 -30.97 -24.59 -9.32
N GLY A 523 -30.00 -25.09 -10.05
CA GLY A 523 -29.91 -26.52 -10.38
C GLY A 523 -28.52 -27.13 -10.32
N ALA A 524 -27.50 -26.38 -9.93
CA ALA A 524 -26.12 -26.87 -9.92
C ALA A 524 -25.54 -26.85 -8.50
N THR A 525 -24.90 -27.94 -8.12
CA THR A 525 -24.06 -27.99 -6.92
C THR A 525 -22.74 -27.27 -7.22
N ARG A 526 -22.26 -26.48 -6.24
CA ARG A 526 -20.95 -25.83 -6.27
C ARG A 526 -20.06 -26.43 -5.19
N GLU A 527 -18.81 -26.65 -5.52
CA GLU A 527 -17.76 -27.05 -4.60
C GLU A 527 -16.80 -25.88 -4.40
N VAL A 528 -16.44 -25.60 -3.18
CA VAL A 528 -15.53 -24.50 -2.80
C VAL A 528 -14.53 -25.06 -1.80
N ILE A 529 -13.25 -24.83 -2.06
CA ILE A 529 -12.19 -25.09 -1.10
C ILE A 529 -11.95 -23.80 -0.32
N LEU A 530 -11.94 -23.90 1.00
CA LEU A 530 -11.63 -22.83 1.95
C LEU A 530 -10.21 -23.01 2.47
N GLY A 531 -9.41 -21.95 2.47
CA GLY A 531 -8.07 -21.89 3.03
C GLY A 531 -7.90 -20.71 3.97
#